data_f67d34092182f0910052bd2f2c04113b
#
_entry.id   f67d34092182f0910052bd2f2c04113b
#
_cell.length_a   1.000
_cell.length_b   1.000
_cell.length_c   1.000
_cell.angle_alpha   90.00
_cell.angle_beta   90.00
_cell.angle_gamma   90.00
#
_symmetry.space_group_name_H-M   'P 1'
#
loop_
_entity.id
_entity.type
_entity.pdbx_description
1 polymer ?
#
loop_
_entity_poly.entity_id
_entity_poly.type
_entity_poly.pdbx_seq_one_letter_code
_entity_poly.pdbx_strand_id
1 'polypeptide(L)'
;MGDLMTGRILVAGVGNVFLRDDAFGVEVVRLLAERPQPPGVQIRDFGIRGVHLAYELLNGYDLFVLVDAAPRGEAPGTVSVLEVDMPGPEDPQAQPVIDAHSLTPDAVFGLLSSLGGHPGRSLVVACEPAEVDAGMGLTDPVRAALPDAVRAVEEILAEAIPGGRPGEGPEEGRAAEQATDEQECMADLATSR
;
A
#
# COMPACT_ATOMS: atom_id res chain seq x y z
N MET A 1 2.81 -24.87 -15.87
CA MET A 1 2.23 -24.45 -14.59
C MET A 1 2.98 -23.20 -14.20
N GLY A 2 2.50 -22.05 -14.69
CA GLY A 2 3.15 -20.76 -14.50
C GLY A 2 2.94 -20.33 -13.05
N ASP A 3 4.04 -20.16 -12.35
CA ASP A 3 4.10 -19.53 -11.05
C ASP A 3 3.58 -18.10 -11.23
N LEU A 4 2.37 -17.83 -10.73
CA LEU A 4 1.84 -16.48 -10.63
C LEU A 4 2.67 -15.80 -9.54
N MET A 5 3.74 -15.13 -9.96
CA MET A 5 4.53 -14.26 -9.11
C MET A 5 3.59 -13.20 -8.54
N THR A 6 3.00 -13.51 -7.40
CA THR A 6 2.29 -12.52 -6.61
C THR A 6 3.35 -11.60 -6.04
N GLY A 7 3.61 -10.50 -6.73
CA GLY A 7 4.59 -9.51 -6.30
C GLY A 7 4.30 -9.07 -4.87
N ARG A 8 5.34 -8.88 -4.06
CA ARG A 8 5.20 -8.33 -2.72
C ARG A 8 5.05 -6.82 -2.82
N ILE A 9 3.94 -6.30 -2.32
CA ILE A 9 3.62 -4.87 -2.37
C ILE A 9 3.51 -4.32 -0.97
N LEU A 10 4.19 -3.21 -0.70
CA LEU A 10 4.04 -2.45 0.55
C LEU A 10 3.40 -1.09 0.25
N VAL A 11 2.30 -0.81 0.92
CA VAL A 11 1.70 0.53 1.01
C VAL A 11 1.97 1.06 2.41
N ALA A 12 2.74 2.12 2.51
CA ALA A 12 3.16 2.73 3.77
C ALA A 12 2.59 4.14 3.91
N GLY A 13 1.82 4.38 4.97
CA GLY A 13 1.44 5.73 5.37
C GLY A 13 2.42 6.29 6.38
N VAL A 14 2.90 7.51 6.13
CA VAL A 14 3.77 8.24 7.02
C VAL A 14 3.15 9.58 7.42
N GLY A 15 3.68 10.20 8.46
CA GLY A 15 3.27 11.49 8.96
C GLY A 15 2.99 11.51 10.46
N ASN A 16 2.85 12.68 11.03
CA ASN A 16 2.64 12.91 12.45
C ASN A 16 1.20 13.36 12.76
N VAL A 17 0.44 12.51 13.44
CA VAL A 17 -0.97 12.77 13.79
C VAL A 17 -1.18 13.98 14.71
N PHE A 18 -0.12 14.55 15.27
CA PHE A 18 -0.15 15.76 16.08
C PHE A 18 0.18 17.04 15.31
N LEU A 19 0.39 16.93 13.97
CA LEU A 19 0.72 18.04 13.09
C LEU A 19 -0.31 18.22 11.97
N ARG A 20 -1.61 18.16 12.29
CA ARG A 20 -2.74 18.38 11.36
C ARG A 20 -2.62 17.56 10.07
N ASP A 21 -2.40 18.25 8.93
CA ASP A 21 -2.41 17.63 7.59
C ASP A 21 -1.24 16.67 7.35
N ASP A 22 -0.20 16.75 8.17
CA ASP A 22 0.88 15.75 8.18
C ASP A 22 0.38 14.34 8.50
N ALA A 23 -0.79 14.21 9.14
CA ALA A 23 -1.46 12.93 9.39
C ALA A 23 -2.06 12.27 8.15
N PHE A 24 -2.04 12.92 6.97
CA PHE A 24 -2.73 12.46 5.77
C PHE A 24 -2.39 11.00 5.40
N GLY A 25 -1.10 10.67 5.32
CA GLY A 25 -0.66 9.33 4.95
C GLY A 25 -1.16 8.26 5.91
N VAL A 26 -1.14 8.56 7.22
CA VAL A 26 -1.66 7.67 8.27
C VAL A 26 -3.17 7.46 8.12
N GLU A 27 -3.95 8.51 7.86
CA GLU A 27 -5.39 8.41 7.70
C GLU A 27 -5.79 7.62 6.43
N VAL A 28 -5.07 7.80 5.31
CA VAL A 28 -5.30 7.03 4.08
C VAL A 28 -5.06 5.54 4.31
N VAL A 29 -3.94 5.15 4.92
CA VAL A 29 -3.66 3.72 5.13
C VAL A 29 -4.60 3.08 6.16
N ARG A 30 -5.13 3.84 7.11
CA ARG A 30 -6.19 3.37 8.01
C ARG A 30 -7.46 3.01 7.24
N LEU A 31 -7.91 3.89 6.33
CA LEU A 31 -9.08 3.63 5.48
C LEU A 31 -8.88 2.43 4.56
N LEU A 32 -7.66 2.27 4.01
CA LEU A 32 -7.31 1.12 3.18
C LEU A 32 -7.27 -0.19 3.98
N ALA A 33 -6.78 -0.16 5.21
CA ALA A 33 -6.69 -1.34 6.08
C ALA A 33 -8.05 -1.91 6.50
N GLU A 34 -9.13 -1.10 6.44
CA GLU A 34 -10.50 -1.54 6.67
C GLU A 34 -11.09 -2.33 5.49
N ARG A 35 -10.40 -2.35 4.35
CA ARG A 35 -10.86 -3.00 3.11
C ARG A 35 -10.15 -4.33 2.90
N PRO A 36 -10.80 -5.31 2.23
CA PRO A 36 -10.12 -6.53 1.81
C PRO A 36 -8.92 -6.19 0.91
N GLN A 37 -7.78 -6.81 1.20
CA GLN A 37 -6.57 -6.60 0.42
C GLN A 37 -6.24 -7.84 -0.41
N PRO A 38 -5.75 -7.66 -1.65
CA PRO A 38 -5.27 -8.77 -2.46
C PRO A 38 -4.10 -9.50 -1.79
N PRO A 39 -3.91 -10.80 -2.07
CA PRO A 39 -2.74 -11.53 -1.60
C PRO A 39 -1.42 -10.85 -2.00
N GLY A 40 -0.47 -10.78 -1.08
CA GLY A 40 0.84 -10.14 -1.31
C GLY A 40 0.88 -8.64 -1.03
N VAL A 41 -0.25 -7.98 -0.82
CA VAL A 41 -0.32 -6.57 -0.43
C VAL A 41 -0.27 -6.42 1.08
N GLN A 42 0.61 -5.56 1.56
CA GLN A 42 0.71 -5.15 2.95
C GLN A 42 0.45 -3.65 3.05
N ILE A 43 -0.53 -3.27 3.89
CA ILE A 43 -0.85 -1.88 4.18
C ILE A 43 -0.44 -1.61 5.62
N ARG A 44 0.42 -0.61 5.85
CA ARG A 44 0.98 -0.32 7.16
C ARG A 44 1.04 1.17 7.48
N ASP A 45 0.71 1.50 8.72
CA ASP A 45 0.96 2.80 9.33
C ASP A 45 2.36 2.81 9.96
N PHE A 46 3.25 3.63 9.41
CA PHE A 46 4.58 3.88 9.98
C PHE A 46 4.62 5.16 10.80
N GLY A 47 3.66 6.06 10.63
CA GLY A 47 3.64 7.34 11.33
C GLY A 47 4.97 8.06 11.18
N ILE A 48 5.59 8.40 12.32
CA ILE A 48 6.92 9.05 12.37
C ILE A 48 8.11 8.08 12.40
N ARG A 49 7.92 6.80 12.09
CA ARG A 49 8.93 5.75 12.26
C ARG A 49 9.68 5.42 10.97
N GLY A 50 10.29 6.43 10.32
CA GLY A 50 10.99 6.26 9.04
C GLY A 50 12.11 5.22 9.08
N VAL A 51 12.84 5.12 10.19
CA VAL A 51 13.88 4.08 10.38
C VAL A 51 13.28 2.68 10.30
N HIS A 52 12.09 2.45 10.90
CA HIS A 52 11.42 1.16 10.82
C HIS A 52 10.92 0.87 9.40
N LEU A 53 10.49 1.90 8.67
CA LEU A 53 10.12 1.76 7.26
C LEU A 53 11.32 1.34 6.41
N ALA A 54 12.49 1.97 6.61
CA ALA A 54 13.71 1.57 5.90
C ALA A 54 14.08 0.11 6.18
N TYR A 55 14.01 -0.33 7.44
CA TYR A 55 14.24 -1.75 7.78
C TYR A 55 13.18 -2.69 7.21
N GLU A 56 11.93 -2.28 7.16
CA GLU A 56 10.86 -3.07 6.52
C GLU A 56 11.13 -3.27 5.04
N LEU A 57 11.59 -2.24 4.34
CA LEU A 57 11.91 -2.29 2.92
C LEU A 57 13.07 -3.24 2.59
N LEU A 58 13.97 -3.55 3.55
CA LEU A 58 15.01 -4.58 3.38
C LEU A 58 14.45 -5.99 3.16
N ASN A 59 13.19 -6.24 3.52
CA ASN A 59 12.55 -7.52 3.25
C ASN A 59 12.29 -7.79 1.76
N GLY A 60 12.52 -6.80 0.89
CA GLY A 60 12.34 -6.89 -0.56
C GLY A 60 10.86 -6.81 -0.96
N TYR A 61 10.51 -5.76 -1.67
CA TYR A 61 9.18 -5.53 -2.25
C TYR A 61 9.35 -5.21 -3.73
N ASP A 62 8.45 -5.73 -4.57
CA ASP A 62 8.46 -5.47 -6.02
C ASP A 62 7.86 -4.09 -6.33
N LEU A 63 6.91 -3.67 -5.50
CA LEU A 63 6.30 -2.35 -5.54
C LEU A 63 6.23 -1.76 -4.12
N PHE A 64 6.66 -0.53 -3.99
CA PHE A 64 6.53 0.28 -2.80
C PHE A 64 5.68 1.52 -3.10
N VAL A 65 4.64 1.75 -2.32
CA VAL A 65 3.79 2.93 -2.39
C VAL A 65 3.86 3.68 -1.06
N LEU A 66 4.44 4.86 -1.09
CA LEU A 66 4.46 5.77 0.05
C LEU A 66 3.28 6.73 -0.05
N VAL A 67 2.54 6.89 1.05
CA VAL A 67 1.47 7.90 1.15
C VAL A 67 1.87 8.95 2.18
N ASP A 68 1.89 10.21 1.77
CA ASP A 68 2.43 11.30 2.58
C ASP A 68 1.76 12.65 2.26
N ALA A 69 1.83 13.59 3.21
CA ALA A 69 1.56 14.99 2.97
C ALA A 69 2.86 15.68 2.52
N ALA A 70 2.89 16.21 1.30
CA ALA A 70 4.10 16.81 0.75
C ALA A 70 3.80 18.18 0.11
N PRO A 71 4.40 19.28 0.62
CA PRO A 71 4.21 20.61 0.05
C PRO A 71 4.91 20.70 -1.30
N ARG A 72 4.16 21.05 -2.34
CA ARG A 72 4.61 21.18 -3.73
C ARG A 72 4.24 22.52 -4.36
N GLY A 73 3.52 23.34 -3.62
CA GLY A 73 3.03 24.64 -4.08
C GLY A 73 1.74 24.53 -4.90
N GLU A 74 1.00 23.43 -4.76
CA GLU A 74 -0.30 23.23 -5.40
C GLU A 74 -1.44 23.74 -4.49
N ALA A 75 -2.68 23.60 -4.95
CA ALA A 75 -3.82 23.92 -4.08
C ALA A 75 -3.94 22.86 -2.96
N PRO A 76 -4.21 23.27 -1.71
CA PRO A 76 -4.40 22.33 -0.62
C PRO A 76 -5.43 21.23 -0.96
N GLY A 77 -5.08 19.97 -0.63
CA GLY A 77 -5.89 18.79 -0.96
C GLY A 77 -5.67 18.24 -2.36
N THR A 78 -4.77 18.83 -3.16
CA THR A 78 -4.38 18.22 -4.46
C THR A 78 -3.63 16.92 -4.21
N VAL A 79 -4.11 15.83 -4.82
CA VAL A 79 -3.46 14.51 -4.77
C VAL A 79 -2.68 14.26 -6.05
N SER A 80 -1.42 13.90 -5.93
CA SER A 80 -0.52 13.60 -7.04
C SER A 80 0.13 12.23 -6.85
N VAL A 81 0.30 11.47 -7.94
CA VAL A 81 1.08 10.22 -7.95
C VAL A 81 2.40 10.48 -8.65
N LEU A 82 3.49 10.18 -7.98
CA LEU A 82 4.84 10.43 -8.44
C LEU A 82 5.62 9.11 -8.46
N GLU A 83 6.31 8.84 -9.55
CA GLU A 83 7.30 7.77 -9.59
C GLU A 83 8.64 8.32 -9.10
N VAL A 84 9.27 7.59 -8.18
CA VAL A 84 10.56 7.97 -7.58
C VAL A 84 11.61 7.03 -8.11
N ASP A 85 12.55 7.59 -8.90
CA ASP A 85 13.75 6.88 -9.29
C ASP A 85 14.73 6.86 -8.11
N MET A 86 14.99 5.68 -7.59
CA MET A 86 15.99 5.52 -6.55
C MET A 86 17.40 5.60 -7.15
N PRO A 87 18.30 6.46 -6.61
CA PRO A 87 19.67 6.43 -7.02
C PRO A 87 20.25 5.03 -6.77
N GLY A 88 20.87 4.46 -7.81
CA GLY A 88 21.51 3.17 -7.70
C GLY A 88 22.67 3.20 -6.68
N PRO A 89 23.11 2.03 -6.17
CA PRO A 89 24.17 1.95 -5.17
C PRO A 89 25.52 2.53 -5.63
N GLU A 90 25.64 2.89 -6.91
CA GLU A 90 26.85 3.44 -7.52
C GLU A 90 26.79 4.97 -7.72
N ASP A 91 25.73 5.67 -7.27
CA ASP A 91 25.65 7.12 -7.40
C ASP A 91 26.46 7.80 -6.29
N PRO A 92 27.62 8.43 -6.61
CA PRO A 92 28.46 9.10 -5.62
C PRO A 92 27.80 10.33 -4.96
N GLN A 93 26.69 10.81 -5.50
CA GLN A 93 25.96 11.97 -4.98
C GLN A 93 24.84 11.56 -4.00
N ALA A 94 24.55 10.27 -3.89
CA ALA A 94 23.64 9.72 -2.89
C ALA A 94 24.32 9.61 -1.51
N GLN A 95 24.94 10.70 -1.03
CA GLN A 95 25.34 10.77 0.37
C GLN A 95 24.11 11.13 1.19
N PRO A 96 23.53 10.19 1.94
CA PRO A 96 22.39 10.50 2.77
C PRO A 96 22.85 11.49 3.84
N VAL A 97 22.30 12.70 3.82
CA VAL A 97 22.22 13.49 5.04
C VAL A 97 21.23 12.75 5.92
N ILE A 98 21.75 11.82 6.73
CA ILE A 98 20.93 11.03 7.66
C ILE A 98 20.50 11.98 8.78
N ASP A 99 19.48 12.77 8.52
CA ASP A 99 18.69 13.35 9.59
C ASP A 99 17.66 12.29 9.99
N ALA A 100 18.03 11.48 10.97
CA ALA A 100 17.15 10.43 11.52
C ALA A 100 15.85 11.00 12.14
N HIS A 101 15.70 12.30 12.19
CA HIS A 101 14.54 13.00 12.70
C HIS A 101 13.65 13.59 11.60
N SER A 102 14.14 13.71 10.36
CA SER A 102 13.33 14.10 9.22
C SER A 102 12.82 12.86 8.50
N LEU A 103 11.51 12.71 8.48
CA LEU A 103 10.78 11.60 7.85
C LEU A 103 10.51 11.87 6.37
N THR A 104 11.38 12.64 5.71
CA THR A 104 11.23 12.86 4.28
C THR A 104 11.48 11.55 3.53
N PRO A 105 10.79 11.30 2.42
CA PRO A 105 11.04 10.15 1.56
C PRO A 105 12.54 9.96 1.26
N ASP A 106 13.26 11.05 1.01
CA ASP A 106 14.71 11.05 0.73
C ASP A 106 15.54 10.47 1.89
N ALA A 107 15.17 10.79 3.14
CA ALA A 107 15.88 10.26 4.32
C ALA A 107 15.67 8.75 4.49
N VAL A 108 14.44 8.26 4.26
CA VAL A 108 14.12 6.83 4.30
C VAL A 108 14.87 6.09 3.20
N PHE A 109 14.86 6.62 1.99
CA PHE A 109 15.55 6.01 0.86
C PHE A 109 17.07 6.08 1.00
N GLY A 110 17.62 7.18 1.51
CA GLY A 110 19.05 7.30 1.80
C GLY A 110 19.50 6.27 2.84
N LEU A 111 18.72 6.07 3.91
CA LEU A 111 19.02 5.05 4.91
C LEU A 111 18.94 3.64 4.30
N LEU A 112 17.89 3.34 3.52
CA LEU A 112 17.74 2.05 2.86
C LEU A 112 18.91 1.74 1.94
N SER A 113 19.35 2.70 1.11
CA SER A 113 20.51 2.58 0.23
C SER A 113 21.79 2.33 1.02
N SER A 114 22.00 3.04 2.15
CA SER A 114 23.18 2.84 3.02
C SER A 114 23.22 1.43 3.65
N LEU A 115 22.06 0.79 3.81
CA LEU A 115 21.93 -0.58 4.29
C LEU A 115 22.01 -1.63 3.17
N GLY A 116 22.26 -1.20 1.92
CA GLY A 116 22.37 -2.07 0.75
C GLY A 116 21.01 -2.57 0.24
N GLY A 117 19.90 -1.95 0.68
CA GLY A 117 18.57 -2.28 0.23
C GLY A 117 18.17 -1.47 -1.00
N HIS A 118 17.35 -2.08 -1.85
CA HIS A 118 16.65 -1.44 -2.94
C HIS A 118 15.18 -1.81 -2.87
N PRO A 119 14.26 -0.86 -2.74
CA PRO A 119 12.86 -1.14 -3.01
C PRO A 119 12.75 -1.36 -4.53
N GLY A 120 11.81 -2.16 -4.96
CA GLY A 120 11.45 -2.26 -6.37
C GLY A 120 10.93 -0.92 -6.91
N ARG A 121 10.00 -0.97 -7.84
CA ARG A 121 9.30 0.25 -8.30
C ARG A 121 8.73 1.02 -7.12
N SER A 122 9.02 2.32 -7.05
CA SER A 122 8.60 3.17 -5.92
C SER A 122 7.72 4.32 -6.40
N LEU A 123 6.54 4.42 -5.78
CA LEU A 123 5.57 5.47 -6.04
C LEU A 123 5.28 6.26 -4.77
N VAL A 124 5.01 7.54 -4.90
CA VAL A 124 4.54 8.41 -3.81
C VAL A 124 3.16 8.94 -4.17
N VAL A 125 2.18 8.68 -3.32
CA VAL A 125 0.86 9.32 -3.36
C VAL A 125 0.94 10.49 -2.39
N ALA A 126 1.14 11.69 -2.93
CA ALA A 126 1.35 12.92 -2.20
C ALA A 126 0.08 13.76 -2.17
N CYS A 127 -0.22 14.39 -1.02
CA CYS A 127 -1.26 15.39 -0.90
C CYS A 127 -0.67 16.73 -0.51
N GLU A 128 -1.07 17.82 -1.19
CA GLU A 128 -0.69 19.17 -0.79
C GLU A 128 -1.35 19.55 0.53
N PRO A 129 -0.60 19.79 1.62
CA PRO A 129 -1.16 20.21 2.88
C PRO A 129 -1.62 21.68 2.85
N ALA A 130 -2.63 22.01 3.66
CA ALA A 130 -2.99 23.38 3.94
C ALA A 130 -2.24 23.91 5.16
N GLU A 131 -2.13 23.10 6.20
CA GLU A 131 -1.53 23.45 7.47
C GLU A 131 -0.74 22.26 8.06
N VAL A 132 0.53 22.50 8.41
CA VAL A 132 1.40 21.54 9.12
C VAL A 132 1.87 22.18 10.42
N ASP A 133 0.92 22.39 11.32
CA ASP A 133 1.12 23.00 12.63
C ASP A 133 0.64 22.08 13.75
N ALA A 134 1.05 22.38 14.99
CA ALA A 134 0.61 21.59 16.14
C ALA A 134 -0.92 21.58 16.27
N GLY A 135 -1.47 20.38 16.24
CA GLY A 135 -2.92 20.15 16.30
C GLY A 135 -3.27 18.75 15.83
N MET A 136 -4.53 18.37 16.02
CA MET A 136 -5.04 17.07 15.58
C MET A 136 -6.10 17.24 14.50
N GLY A 137 -6.14 16.25 13.60
CA GLY A 137 -7.13 16.17 12.54
C GLY A 137 -6.77 17.02 11.32
N LEU A 138 -7.18 16.53 10.16
CA LEU A 138 -6.94 17.14 8.87
C LEU A 138 -7.79 18.40 8.68
N THR A 139 -7.27 19.36 7.94
CA THR A 139 -8.06 20.49 7.41
C THR A 139 -9.13 20.00 6.45
N ASP A 140 -10.15 20.80 6.20
CA ASP A 140 -11.27 20.39 5.34
C ASP A 140 -10.86 20.03 3.90
N PRO A 141 -9.97 20.81 3.20
CA PRO A 141 -9.56 20.41 1.85
C PRO A 141 -8.76 19.10 1.82
N VAL A 142 -7.88 18.88 2.80
CA VAL A 142 -7.07 17.65 2.87
C VAL A 142 -7.94 16.45 3.28
N ARG A 143 -8.90 16.67 4.17
CA ARG A 143 -9.89 15.63 4.53
C ARG A 143 -10.76 15.24 3.33
N ALA A 144 -11.17 16.20 2.53
CA ALA A 144 -11.94 15.94 1.31
C ALA A 144 -11.15 15.16 0.25
N ALA A 145 -9.81 15.20 0.28
CA ALA A 145 -8.92 14.49 -0.62
C ALA A 145 -8.69 13.01 -0.27
N LEU A 146 -9.06 12.57 0.95
CA LEU A 146 -8.87 11.17 1.37
C LEU A 146 -9.46 10.13 0.40
N PRO A 147 -10.71 10.28 -0.11
CA PRO A 147 -11.26 9.32 -1.06
C PRO A 147 -10.48 9.24 -2.38
N ASP A 148 -9.92 10.37 -2.84
CA ASP A 148 -9.14 10.43 -4.07
C ASP A 148 -7.79 9.73 -3.90
N ALA A 149 -7.13 9.91 -2.75
CA ALA A 149 -5.89 9.20 -2.44
C ALA A 149 -6.10 7.69 -2.28
N VAL A 150 -7.17 7.29 -1.60
CA VAL A 150 -7.53 5.86 -1.47
C VAL A 150 -7.74 5.25 -2.85
N ARG A 151 -8.49 5.93 -3.74
CA ARG A 151 -8.72 5.48 -5.11
C ARG A 151 -7.41 5.39 -5.89
N ALA A 152 -6.52 6.38 -5.79
CA ALA A 152 -5.22 6.36 -6.47
C ALA A 152 -4.37 5.15 -6.05
N VAL A 153 -4.34 4.83 -4.75
CA VAL A 153 -3.64 3.61 -4.27
C VAL A 153 -4.31 2.35 -4.82
N GLU A 154 -5.64 2.25 -4.82
CA GLU A 154 -6.37 1.09 -5.37
C GLU A 154 -6.12 0.90 -6.86
N GLU A 155 -6.06 1.98 -7.65
CA GLU A 155 -5.71 1.95 -9.07
C GLU A 155 -4.28 1.45 -9.28
N ILE A 156 -3.30 1.93 -8.50
CA ILE A 156 -1.91 1.44 -8.52
C ILE A 156 -1.86 -0.07 -8.22
N LEU A 157 -2.59 -0.52 -7.21
CA LEU A 157 -2.63 -1.94 -6.85
C LEU A 157 -3.28 -2.79 -7.93
N ALA A 158 -4.36 -2.30 -8.56
CA ALA A 158 -5.05 -3.00 -9.64
C ALA A 158 -4.16 -3.14 -10.90
N GLU A 159 -3.33 -2.14 -11.19
CA GLU A 159 -2.36 -2.21 -12.30
C GLU A 159 -1.20 -3.17 -12.00
N ALA A 160 -0.74 -3.21 -10.75
CA ALA A 160 0.41 -4.02 -10.33
C ALA A 160 0.08 -5.52 -10.20
N ILE A 161 -1.19 -5.87 -9.97
CA ILE A 161 -1.63 -7.26 -9.77
C ILE A 161 -2.40 -7.75 -10.99
N PRO A 162 -1.82 -8.59 -11.86
CA PRO A 162 -2.53 -9.15 -13.01
C PRO A 162 -3.74 -9.97 -12.53
N GLY A 163 -4.96 -9.50 -12.80
CA GLY A 163 -6.22 -10.16 -12.43
C GLY A 163 -6.91 -9.63 -11.16
N GLY A 164 -6.35 -8.64 -10.50
CA GLY A 164 -6.94 -8.00 -9.32
C GLY A 164 -7.95 -6.92 -9.67
N ARG A 165 -9.19 -7.26 -10.03
CA ARG A 165 -10.29 -6.29 -9.98
C ARG A 165 -10.70 -6.10 -8.52
N PRO A 166 -10.76 -4.87 -7.99
CA PRO A 166 -11.31 -4.62 -6.67
C PRO A 166 -12.80 -4.96 -6.71
N GLY A 167 -13.23 -5.94 -5.91
CA GLY A 167 -14.65 -6.18 -5.67
C GLY A 167 -15.23 -7.56 -5.99
N GLU A 168 -14.49 -8.51 -6.53
CA GLU A 168 -15.00 -9.88 -6.66
C GLU A 168 -14.48 -10.73 -5.47
N GLY A 169 -15.26 -10.69 -4.38
CA GLY A 169 -15.16 -11.69 -3.32
C GLY A 169 -15.42 -13.09 -3.90
N PRO A 170 -14.93 -14.17 -3.24
CA PRO A 170 -15.14 -15.52 -3.73
C PRO A 170 -16.65 -15.76 -3.89
N GLU A 171 -17.09 -16.16 -5.08
CA GLU A 171 -18.43 -16.65 -5.31
C GLU A 171 -18.68 -17.87 -4.41
N GLU A 172 -19.29 -17.64 -3.25
CA GLU A 172 -19.97 -18.68 -2.50
C GLU A 172 -21.20 -19.12 -3.31
N GLY A 173 -21.06 -20.15 -4.12
CA GLY A 173 -22.20 -20.66 -4.86
C GLY A 173 -21.90 -21.65 -5.97
N ARG A 174 -21.10 -22.69 -5.71
CA ARG A 174 -21.09 -23.87 -6.61
C ARG A 174 -20.54 -25.14 -5.96
N ALA A 175 -21.07 -25.49 -4.79
CA ALA A 175 -20.76 -26.77 -4.14
C ALA A 175 -22.00 -27.46 -3.55
N ALA A 176 -23.16 -27.32 -4.18
CA ALA A 176 -24.39 -27.96 -3.70
C ALA A 176 -25.15 -28.76 -4.78
N GLU A 177 -24.53 -29.08 -5.93
CA GLU A 177 -25.27 -29.81 -7.01
C GLU A 177 -24.55 -31.06 -7.52
N GLN A 178 -23.61 -31.62 -6.76
CA GLN A 178 -22.98 -32.91 -7.13
C GLN A 178 -23.08 -34.00 -6.05
N ALA A 179 -23.94 -33.85 -5.04
CA ALA A 179 -24.11 -34.85 -3.99
C ALA A 179 -25.42 -35.66 -4.07
N THR A 180 -26.19 -35.59 -5.15
CA THR A 180 -27.47 -36.33 -5.30
C THR A 180 -27.45 -37.45 -6.31
N ASP A 181 -26.34 -37.69 -7.01
CA ASP A 181 -26.31 -38.76 -8.05
C ASP A 181 -25.56 -40.03 -7.62
N GLU A 182 -24.97 -40.08 -6.42
CA GLU A 182 -24.32 -41.30 -5.91
C GLU A 182 -25.17 -42.11 -4.94
N GLN A 183 -26.37 -41.64 -4.55
CA GLN A 183 -27.22 -42.35 -3.61
C GLN A 183 -28.30 -43.19 -4.27
N GLU A 184 -28.57 -43.06 -5.56
CA GLU A 184 -29.54 -43.91 -6.29
C GLU A 184 -28.95 -45.20 -6.87
N CYS A 185 -27.61 -45.33 -6.93
CA CYS A 185 -26.96 -46.53 -7.51
C CYS A 185 -26.73 -47.66 -6.50
N MET A 186 -26.99 -47.49 -5.20
CA MET A 186 -26.77 -48.54 -4.18
C MET A 186 -28.04 -49.21 -3.64
N ALA A 187 -29.25 -48.83 -4.13
CA ALA A 187 -30.52 -49.41 -3.68
C ALA A 187 -31.01 -50.59 -4.53
N ASP A 188 -30.40 -50.88 -5.68
CA ASP A 188 -30.89 -51.93 -6.59
C ASP A 188 -30.15 -53.26 -6.54
N LEU A 189 -29.27 -53.44 -5.57
CA LEU A 189 -28.49 -54.70 -5.39
C LEU A 189 -28.91 -55.55 -4.18
N ALA A 190 -30.00 -55.23 -3.47
CA ALA A 190 -30.46 -55.95 -2.28
C ALA A 190 -31.76 -56.71 -2.47
N THR A 191 -32.33 -56.88 -3.69
CA THR A 191 -33.56 -57.63 -3.91
C THR A 191 -33.36 -58.70 -5.00
N SER A 192 -32.46 -59.64 -4.78
CA SER A 192 -32.44 -60.89 -5.53
C SER A 192 -31.66 -61.95 -4.73
N ARG A 193 -32.30 -62.49 -3.73
CA ARG A 193 -32.19 -63.91 -3.29
C ARG A 193 -33.30 -64.23 -2.27
#